data_d8ccd9c12ff0b529b234941fd7bdf64a
#
_entry.id   d8ccd9c12ff0b529b234941fd7bdf64a
#
_cell.length_a   1.000
_cell.length_b   1.000
_cell.length_c   1.000
_cell.angle_alpha   90.00
_cell.angle_beta   90.00
_cell.angle_gamma   90.00
#
_symmetry.space_group_name_H-M   'P 1'
#
loop_
_entity.id
_entity.type
_entity.pdbx_description
1 polymer ?
#
loop_
_entity_poly.entity_id
_entity_poly.type
_entity_poly.pdbx_seq_one_letter_code
_entity_poly.pdbx_strand_id
1 'polypeptide(L)'
;MKPVSRTRELEAQLADTEKQLRLLQKISRFMVREMSLSDALQRIVSLVVEFTNADSCLLYLLQDKELVLCASNNPRPETIGKVKLALGEGLTGWVARERRLLSISREAYMDPRFKHFSDLPEDTYEAFLSAPIIIRNHVAGVINVQHRDAHAHSGGDMELLTTIGEMAGSLTALATLDSATLARADLLDLVMQPAPRG
;
A
#
# COMPACT_ATOMS: atom_id res chain seq x y z
N MET A 1 -39.64 7.80 -4.32
CA MET A 1 -38.36 7.61 -3.55
C MET A 1 -38.19 8.81 -2.63
N LYS A 2 -38.05 8.58 -1.32
CA LYS A 2 -38.12 9.64 -0.32
C LYS A 2 -36.81 10.47 -0.29
N PRO A 3 -36.87 11.82 -0.29
CA PRO A 3 -35.70 12.71 -0.27
C PRO A 3 -34.75 12.48 0.91
N VAL A 4 -35.24 11.95 2.03
CA VAL A 4 -34.45 11.63 3.23
C VAL A 4 -33.40 10.53 3.02
N SER A 5 -33.59 9.62 2.05
CA SER A 5 -32.63 8.55 1.74
C SER A 5 -31.40 9.11 1.02
N ARG A 6 -31.61 10.00 0.04
CA ARG A 6 -30.55 10.57 -0.77
C ARG A 6 -29.62 11.50 0.04
N THR A 7 -30.18 12.28 0.95
CA THR A 7 -29.37 13.17 1.82
C THR A 7 -28.47 12.35 2.72
N ARG A 8 -28.98 11.26 3.36
CA ARG A 8 -28.17 10.37 4.19
C ARG A 8 -27.08 9.64 3.42
N GLU A 9 -27.35 9.24 2.19
CA GLU A 9 -26.34 8.62 1.31
C GLU A 9 -25.21 9.61 0.99
N LEU A 10 -25.54 10.86 0.65
CA LEU A 10 -24.57 11.91 0.37
C LEU A 10 -23.77 12.30 1.61
N GLU A 11 -24.40 12.38 2.79
CA GLU A 11 -23.71 12.63 4.06
C GLU A 11 -22.72 11.51 4.40
N ALA A 12 -23.11 10.24 4.18
CA ALA A 12 -22.22 9.10 4.39
C ALA A 12 -21.03 9.11 3.42
N GLN A 13 -21.26 9.40 2.14
CA GLN A 13 -20.20 9.54 1.14
C GLN A 13 -19.25 10.69 1.46
N LEU A 14 -19.77 11.84 1.89
CA LEU A 14 -18.96 12.98 2.32
C LEU A 14 -18.09 12.62 3.51
N ALA A 15 -18.66 11.99 4.54
CA ALA A 15 -17.93 11.57 5.73
C ALA A 15 -16.79 10.57 5.40
N ASP A 16 -17.03 9.63 4.47
CA ASP A 16 -16.03 8.69 4.01
C ASP A 16 -14.90 9.41 3.23
N THR A 17 -15.27 10.29 2.30
CA THR A 17 -14.29 11.09 1.54
C THR A 17 -13.43 11.98 2.46
N GLU A 18 -14.04 12.61 3.46
CA GLU A 18 -13.29 13.39 4.46
C GLU A 18 -12.34 12.51 5.30
N LYS A 19 -12.76 11.29 5.62
CA LYS A 19 -11.91 10.31 6.33
C LYS A 19 -10.69 9.94 5.48
N GLN A 20 -10.90 9.63 4.21
CA GLN A 20 -9.83 9.32 3.26
C GLN A 20 -8.86 10.50 3.08
N LEU A 21 -9.38 11.72 2.93
CA LEU A 21 -8.57 12.93 2.84
C LEU A 21 -7.71 13.15 4.09
N ARG A 22 -8.28 12.95 5.28
CA ARG A 22 -7.54 13.03 6.55
C ARG A 22 -6.39 12.01 6.62
N LEU A 23 -6.59 10.79 6.12
CA LEU A 23 -5.53 9.79 6.05
C LEU A 23 -4.38 10.25 5.15
N LEU A 24 -4.68 10.67 3.92
CA LEU A 24 -3.68 11.17 2.97
C LEU A 24 -2.92 12.38 3.52
N GLN A 25 -3.60 13.32 4.18
CA GLN A 25 -2.97 14.46 4.84
C GLN A 25 -2.03 14.04 5.98
N LYS A 26 -2.42 13.02 6.79
CA LYS A 26 -1.56 12.49 7.85
C LYS A 26 -0.29 11.87 7.25
N ILE A 27 -0.44 11.05 6.20
CA ILE A 27 0.70 10.43 5.50
C ILE A 27 1.62 11.53 4.94
N SER A 28 1.09 12.48 4.17
CA SER A 28 1.85 13.57 3.58
C SER A 28 2.66 14.37 4.62
N ARG A 29 2.07 14.64 5.81
CA ARG A 29 2.74 15.40 6.87
C ARG A 29 3.94 14.68 7.49
N PHE A 30 3.94 13.35 7.57
CA PHE A 30 5.10 12.66 8.12
C PHE A 30 6.16 12.36 7.05
N MET A 31 5.80 12.28 5.78
CA MET A 31 6.76 12.05 4.69
C MET A 31 7.84 13.15 4.60
N VAL A 32 7.54 14.35 5.08
CA VAL A 32 8.52 15.47 5.11
C VAL A 32 9.37 15.50 6.37
N ARG A 33 9.18 14.56 7.30
CA ARG A 33 9.96 14.48 8.53
C ARG A 33 11.18 13.61 8.33
N GLU A 34 12.25 13.94 9.02
CA GLU A 34 13.43 13.10 9.09
C GLU A 34 13.12 11.84 9.91
N MET A 35 13.04 10.69 9.23
CA MET A 35 12.82 9.38 9.85
C MET A 35 13.40 8.29 8.94
N SER A 36 13.65 7.09 9.50
CA SER A 36 14.08 5.96 8.70
C SER A 36 12.98 5.50 7.73
N LEU A 37 13.37 4.94 6.57
CA LEU A 37 12.40 4.37 5.64
C LEU A 37 11.54 3.29 6.32
N SER A 38 12.15 2.45 7.16
CA SER A 38 11.43 1.42 7.91
C SER A 38 10.33 2.00 8.80
N ASP A 39 10.66 3.04 9.58
CA ASP A 39 9.66 3.70 10.46
C ASP A 39 8.54 4.35 9.65
N ALA A 40 8.88 4.96 8.53
CA ALA A 40 7.92 5.60 7.65
C ALA A 40 6.95 4.59 7.02
N LEU A 41 7.45 3.45 6.50
CA LEU A 41 6.61 2.38 5.95
C LEU A 41 5.73 1.74 7.04
N GLN A 42 6.29 1.50 8.24
CA GLN A 42 5.53 0.99 9.38
C GLN A 42 4.42 1.97 9.80
N ARG A 43 4.69 3.27 9.75
CA ARG A 43 3.68 4.29 10.02
C ARG A 43 2.57 4.33 8.98
N ILE A 44 2.90 4.15 7.69
CA ILE A 44 1.89 4.01 6.62
C ILE A 44 0.96 2.84 6.93
N VAL A 45 1.51 1.65 7.19
CA VAL A 45 0.74 0.45 7.52
C VAL A 45 -0.20 0.70 8.71
N SER A 46 0.31 1.29 9.80
CA SER A 46 -0.49 1.60 10.99
C SER A 46 -1.66 2.54 10.69
N LEU A 47 -1.41 3.58 9.88
CA LEU A 47 -2.44 4.53 9.48
C LEU A 47 -3.48 3.89 8.55
N VAL A 48 -3.06 3.04 7.62
CA VAL A 48 -3.99 2.31 6.74
C VAL A 48 -4.94 1.47 7.58
N VAL A 49 -4.43 0.66 8.52
CA VAL A 49 -5.25 -0.15 9.42
C VAL A 49 -6.20 0.70 10.24
N GLU A 50 -5.70 1.79 10.86
CA GLU A 50 -6.54 2.72 11.66
C GLU A 50 -7.72 3.28 10.86
N PHE A 51 -7.49 3.62 9.58
CA PHE A 51 -8.50 4.30 8.76
C PHE A 51 -9.41 3.35 7.99
N THR A 52 -8.94 2.18 7.59
CA THR A 52 -9.74 1.20 6.84
C THR A 52 -10.45 0.19 7.75
N ASN A 53 -10.08 0.14 9.05
CA ASN A 53 -10.47 -0.91 9.99
C ASN A 53 -10.11 -2.32 9.47
N ALA A 54 -9.04 -2.43 8.73
CA ALA A 54 -8.57 -3.71 8.22
C ALA A 54 -7.94 -4.54 9.36
N ASP A 55 -8.06 -5.85 9.28
CA ASP A 55 -7.43 -6.76 10.24
C ASP A 55 -5.92 -6.88 9.98
N SER A 56 -5.53 -6.81 8.72
CA SER A 56 -4.12 -6.90 8.31
C SER A 56 -3.80 -5.93 7.20
N CYS A 57 -2.60 -5.33 7.29
CA CYS A 57 -1.97 -4.57 6.22
C CYS A 57 -0.50 -4.99 6.11
N LEU A 58 -0.09 -5.37 4.91
CA LEU A 58 1.25 -5.85 4.59
C LEU A 58 1.83 -5.01 3.46
N LEU A 59 3.05 -4.52 3.64
CA LEU A 59 3.77 -3.77 2.62
C LEU A 59 5.06 -4.51 2.24
N TYR A 60 5.17 -4.82 0.96
CA TYR A 60 6.32 -5.50 0.37
C TYR A 60 7.05 -4.55 -0.57
N LEU A 61 8.39 -4.60 -0.55
CA LEU A 61 9.24 -3.96 -1.56
C LEU A 61 9.90 -5.01 -2.44
N LEU A 62 10.06 -4.69 -3.71
CA LEU A 62 10.73 -5.55 -4.68
C LEU A 62 12.24 -5.39 -4.55
N GLN A 63 12.94 -6.47 -4.27
CA GLN A 63 14.41 -6.56 -4.22
C GLN A 63 14.84 -7.81 -4.98
N ASP A 64 15.74 -7.69 -5.93
CA ASP A 64 16.32 -8.81 -6.68
C ASP A 64 15.31 -9.82 -7.24
N LYS A 65 14.16 -9.33 -7.73
CA LYS A 65 13.01 -10.10 -8.26
C LYS A 65 12.16 -10.81 -7.19
N GLU A 66 12.39 -10.57 -5.92
CA GLU A 66 11.57 -11.04 -4.81
C GLU A 66 10.87 -9.87 -4.12
N LEU A 67 9.64 -10.08 -3.72
CA LEU A 67 8.90 -9.18 -2.84
C LEU A 67 9.26 -9.51 -1.41
N VAL A 68 9.90 -8.59 -0.71
CA VAL A 68 10.31 -8.73 0.69
C VAL A 68 9.35 -7.97 1.58
N LEU A 69 8.82 -8.59 2.62
CA LEU A 69 7.95 -7.94 3.60
C LEU A 69 8.74 -6.89 4.39
N CYS A 70 8.37 -5.61 4.25
CA CYS A 70 9.07 -4.48 4.86
C CYS A 70 8.31 -3.81 6.00
N ALA A 71 6.97 -3.90 6.00
CA ALA A 71 6.14 -3.38 7.08
C ALA A 71 4.84 -4.18 7.22
N SER A 72 4.36 -4.35 8.47
CA SER A 72 3.15 -5.09 8.78
C SER A 72 2.59 -4.64 10.13
N ASN A 73 1.25 -4.70 10.29
CA ASN A 73 0.61 -4.62 11.61
C ASN A 73 0.55 -5.97 12.32
N ASN A 74 1.07 -7.03 11.73
CA ASN A 74 1.16 -8.34 12.36
C ASN A 74 2.07 -8.26 13.61
N PRO A 75 1.69 -8.89 14.75
CA PRO A 75 2.47 -8.85 15.99
C PRO A 75 3.79 -9.63 15.96
N ARG A 76 4.19 -10.18 14.81
CA ARG A 76 5.44 -10.95 14.62
C ARG A 76 6.50 -10.11 13.88
N PRO A 77 7.23 -9.22 14.58
CA PRO A 77 8.24 -8.35 13.95
C PRO A 77 9.39 -9.13 13.30
N GLU A 78 9.63 -10.36 13.74
CA GLU A 78 10.64 -11.25 13.18
C GLU A 78 10.35 -11.70 11.74
N THR A 79 9.15 -11.50 11.22
CA THR A 79 8.79 -11.79 9.82
C THR A 79 9.27 -10.71 8.85
N ILE A 80 9.50 -9.48 9.34
CA ILE A 80 10.01 -8.38 8.55
C ILE A 80 11.40 -8.71 8.00
N GLY A 81 11.57 -8.54 6.70
CA GLY A 81 12.81 -8.87 5.98
C GLY A 81 13.02 -10.37 5.69
N LYS A 82 12.22 -11.25 6.29
CA LYS A 82 12.36 -12.72 6.12
C LYS A 82 11.30 -13.29 5.18
N VAL A 83 10.06 -12.83 5.26
CA VAL A 83 9.00 -13.30 4.37
C VAL A 83 9.25 -12.75 2.97
N LYS A 84 9.38 -13.65 2.02
CA LYS A 84 9.68 -13.35 0.62
C LYS A 84 8.72 -14.07 -0.31
N LEU A 85 8.42 -13.44 -1.44
CA LEU A 85 7.57 -13.95 -2.50
C LEU A 85 8.22 -13.71 -3.85
N ALA A 86 8.23 -14.71 -4.71
CA ALA A 86 8.60 -14.51 -6.10
C ALA A 86 7.52 -13.70 -6.85
N LEU A 87 7.91 -13.04 -7.93
CA LEU A 87 6.94 -12.42 -8.85
C LEU A 87 5.99 -13.49 -9.41
N GLY A 88 4.69 -13.28 -9.26
CA GLY A 88 3.65 -14.23 -9.65
C GLY A 88 3.27 -15.25 -8.58
N GLU A 89 3.95 -15.28 -7.45
CA GLU A 89 3.69 -16.20 -6.37
C GLU A 89 2.62 -15.64 -5.40
N GLY A 90 1.55 -16.40 -5.21
CA GLY A 90 0.42 -15.96 -4.40
C GLY A 90 -0.33 -14.78 -5.02
N LEU A 91 -1.33 -14.26 -4.31
CA LEU A 91 -2.09 -13.09 -4.74
C LEU A 91 -1.20 -11.85 -4.85
N THR A 92 -0.33 -11.64 -3.88
CA THR A 92 0.60 -10.50 -3.82
C THR A 92 1.61 -10.52 -4.98
N GLY A 93 2.24 -11.66 -5.24
CA GLY A 93 3.18 -11.80 -6.35
C GLY A 93 2.51 -11.68 -7.72
N TRP A 94 1.26 -12.13 -7.83
CA TRP A 94 0.45 -11.93 -9.03
C TRP A 94 0.21 -10.44 -9.29
N VAL A 95 -0.17 -9.66 -8.28
CA VAL A 95 -0.36 -8.20 -8.38
C VAL A 95 0.91 -7.50 -8.86
N ALA A 96 2.07 -7.90 -8.34
CA ALA A 96 3.35 -7.34 -8.77
C ALA A 96 3.65 -7.66 -10.24
N ARG A 97 3.46 -8.93 -10.66
CA ARG A 97 3.74 -9.38 -12.02
C ARG A 97 2.81 -8.74 -13.04
N GLU A 98 1.50 -8.75 -12.77
CA GLU A 98 0.48 -8.23 -13.69
C GLU A 98 0.38 -6.69 -13.62
N ARG A 99 0.95 -6.06 -12.58
CA ARG A 99 0.91 -4.61 -12.37
C ARG A 99 -0.53 -4.08 -12.28
N ARG A 100 -1.41 -4.88 -11.70
CA ARG A 100 -2.84 -4.61 -11.61
C ARG A 100 -3.32 -4.79 -10.19
N LEU A 101 -4.20 -3.88 -9.77
CA LEU A 101 -4.93 -4.02 -8.52
C LEU A 101 -5.78 -5.30 -8.54
N LEU A 102 -5.87 -5.95 -7.39
CA LEU A 102 -6.72 -7.12 -7.14
C LEU A 102 -7.62 -6.83 -5.95
N SER A 103 -8.93 -7.04 -6.13
CA SER A 103 -9.93 -6.97 -5.06
C SER A 103 -10.74 -8.26 -5.04
N ILE A 104 -10.79 -8.91 -3.89
CA ILE A 104 -11.58 -10.11 -3.61
C ILE A 104 -12.40 -9.81 -2.37
N SER A 105 -13.72 -9.96 -2.45
CA SER A 105 -14.65 -9.56 -1.38
C SER A 105 -14.93 -10.65 -0.36
N ARG A 106 -14.71 -11.92 -0.70
CA ARG A 106 -14.91 -13.11 0.16
C ARG A 106 -14.11 -14.29 -0.34
N GLU A 107 -13.85 -15.25 0.52
CA GLU A 107 -13.20 -16.53 0.21
C GLU A 107 -11.87 -16.35 -0.52
N ALA A 108 -11.10 -15.31 -0.18
CA ALA A 108 -9.81 -15.03 -0.80
C ALA A 108 -8.84 -16.22 -0.69
N TYR A 109 -8.96 -17.00 0.39
CA TYR A 109 -8.19 -18.23 0.62
C TYR A 109 -8.54 -19.37 -0.34
N MET A 110 -9.70 -19.30 -1.02
CA MET A 110 -10.12 -20.27 -2.05
C MET A 110 -9.61 -19.90 -3.46
N ASP A 111 -9.05 -18.71 -3.64
CA ASP A 111 -8.49 -18.32 -4.94
C ASP A 111 -7.33 -19.26 -5.31
N PRO A 112 -7.29 -19.82 -6.54
CA PRO A 112 -6.23 -20.76 -6.96
C PRO A 112 -4.81 -20.19 -6.88
N ARG A 113 -4.68 -18.86 -6.83
CA ARG A 113 -3.40 -18.16 -6.68
C ARG A 113 -3.00 -17.95 -5.22
N PHE A 114 -3.89 -18.24 -4.28
CA PHE A 114 -3.61 -18.02 -2.86
C PHE A 114 -2.45 -18.89 -2.39
N LYS A 115 -1.55 -18.30 -1.61
CA LYS A 115 -0.43 -19.01 -1.00
C LYS A 115 -0.59 -18.99 0.53
N HIS A 116 -0.59 -20.19 1.12
CA HIS A 116 -0.47 -20.35 2.56
C HIS A 116 0.98 -20.16 3.01
N PHE A 117 1.20 -19.38 4.04
CA PHE A 117 2.50 -19.17 4.64
C PHE A 117 2.56 -19.91 5.97
N SER A 118 3.54 -20.83 6.11
CA SER A 118 3.80 -21.54 7.36
C SER A 118 4.27 -20.60 8.49
N ASP A 119 4.89 -19.48 8.12
CA ASP A 119 5.52 -18.56 9.07
C ASP A 119 4.63 -17.36 9.45
N LEU A 120 3.50 -17.19 8.80
CA LEU A 120 2.48 -16.23 9.17
C LEU A 120 1.35 -16.96 9.91
N PRO A 121 0.65 -16.30 10.86
CA PRO A 121 -0.52 -16.91 11.48
C PRO A 121 -1.49 -17.38 10.41
N GLU A 122 -2.05 -18.57 10.60
CA GLU A 122 -3.09 -19.15 9.71
C GLU A 122 -4.42 -18.37 9.83
N ASP A 123 -4.36 -17.06 9.75
CA ASP A 123 -5.55 -16.24 9.66
C ASP A 123 -6.10 -16.38 8.25
N THR A 124 -7.20 -17.09 8.13
CA THR A 124 -7.99 -17.13 6.90
C THR A 124 -8.65 -15.77 6.72
N TYR A 125 -8.18 -15.00 5.76
CA TYR A 125 -8.82 -13.75 5.40
C TYR A 125 -9.85 -13.97 4.31
N GLU A 126 -11.07 -13.51 4.56
CA GLU A 126 -12.16 -13.55 3.60
C GLU A 126 -11.96 -12.56 2.46
N ALA A 127 -11.62 -11.32 2.79
CA ALA A 127 -11.46 -10.28 1.80
C ALA A 127 -10.00 -9.81 1.66
N PHE A 128 -9.63 -9.48 0.44
CA PHE A 128 -8.28 -9.11 0.06
C PHE A 128 -8.30 -7.96 -0.95
N LEU A 129 -7.62 -6.87 -0.64
CA LEU A 129 -7.36 -5.77 -1.56
C LEU A 129 -5.86 -5.58 -1.68
N SER A 130 -5.33 -5.54 -2.89
CA SER A 130 -3.91 -5.43 -3.15
C SER A 130 -3.64 -4.46 -4.28
N ALA A 131 -2.74 -3.51 -4.07
CA ALA A 131 -2.33 -2.54 -5.05
C ALA A 131 -0.82 -2.60 -5.31
N PRO A 132 -0.37 -2.56 -6.58
CA PRO A 132 1.05 -2.47 -6.89
C PRO A 132 1.57 -1.07 -6.56
N ILE A 133 2.77 -1.02 -5.99
CA ILE A 133 3.54 0.21 -5.80
C ILE A 133 4.34 0.46 -7.07
N ILE A 134 3.98 1.50 -7.81
CA ILE A 134 4.61 1.82 -9.11
C ILE A 134 5.44 3.08 -8.97
N ILE A 135 6.72 3.02 -9.38
CA ILE A 135 7.63 4.16 -9.47
C ILE A 135 8.17 4.26 -10.90
N ARG A 136 7.98 5.39 -11.55
CA ARG A 136 8.50 5.61 -12.93
C ARG A 136 8.23 4.42 -13.86
N ASN A 137 7.00 3.93 -13.84
CA ASN A 137 6.55 2.78 -14.64
C ASN A 137 7.18 1.41 -14.27
N HIS A 138 7.88 1.28 -13.14
CA HIS A 138 8.40 0.02 -12.62
C HIS A 138 7.69 -0.36 -11.32
N VAL A 139 7.47 -1.66 -11.12
CA VAL A 139 6.98 -2.16 -9.83
C VAL A 139 8.09 -2.05 -8.81
N ALA A 140 7.82 -1.31 -7.75
CA ALA A 140 8.72 -1.17 -6.60
C ALA A 140 8.26 -2.01 -5.40
N GLY A 141 7.01 -2.49 -5.41
CA GLY A 141 6.46 -3.27 -4.33
C GLY A 141 4.97 -3.53 -4.48
N VAL A 142 4.35 -3.94 -3.38
CA VAL A 142 2.90 -4.20 -3.27
C VAL A 142 2.44 -3.83 -1.86
N ILE A 143 1.27 -3.24 -1.74
CA ILE A 143 0.58 -3.04 -0.48
C ILE A 143 -0.73 -3.83 -0.47
N ASN A 144 -0.97 -4.59 0.61
CA ASN A 144 -2.15 -5.42 0.80
C ASN A 144 -2.95 -4.96 2.02
N VAL A 145 -4.27 -5.05 1.90
CA VAL A 145 -5.23 -4.91 2.99
C VAL A 145 -6.09 -6.16 3.03
N GLN A 146 -6.32 -6.69 4.22
CA GLN A 146 -7.04 -7.96 4.42
C GLN A 146 -8.07 -7.82 5.54
N HIS A 147 -9.23 -8.47 5.37
CA HIS A 147 -10.29 -8.54 6.38
C HIS A 147 -10.63 -10.00 6.67
N ARG A 148 -10.84 -10.33 7.95
CA ARG A 148 -11.27 -11.67 8.38
C ARG A 148 -12.69 -11.99 7.97
N ASP A 149 -13.51 -10.96 7.87
CA ASP A 149 -14.88 -11.06 7.38
C ASP A 149 -14.98 -10.66 5.91
N ALA A 150 -16.06 -11.10 5.25
CA ALA A 150 -16.38 -10.67 3.90
C ALA A 150 -16.51 -9.13 3.84
N HIS A 151 -15.77 -8.49 2.95
CA HIS A 151 -15.72 -7.04 2.80
C HIS A 151 -15.68 -6.63 1.33
N ALA A 152 -16.67 -5.85 0.91
CA ALA A 152 -16.73 -5.31 -0.44
C ALA A 152 -15.96 -3.97 -0.48
N HIS A 153 -14.81 -3.97 -1.15
CA HIS A 153 -14.04 -2.76 -1.34
C HIS A 153 -14.68 -1.87 -2.40
N SER A 154 -14.95 -0.62 -2.05
CA SER A 154 -15.47 0.39 -2.98
C SER A 154 -14.41 0.86 -3.99
N GLY A 155 -14.84 1.55 -5.03
CA GLY A 155 -13.91 2.24 -5.94
C GLY A 155 -13.00 3.23 -5.20
N GLY A 156 -13.54 3.94 -4.21
CA GLY A 156 -12.78 4.86 -3.36
C GLY A 156 -11.70 4.15 -2.52
N ASP A 157 -11.98 2.95 -1.98
CA ASP A 157 -10.97 2.15 -1.25
C ASP A 157 -9.83 1.72 -2.17
N MET A 158 -10.16 1.33 -3.41
CA MET A 158 -9.18 0.93 -4.41
C MET A 158 -8.28 2.11 -4.82
N GLU A 159 -8.86 3.28 -5.07
CA GLU A 159 -8.13 4.50 -5.40
C GLU A 159 -7.27 4.98 -4.21
N LEU A 160 -7.81 4.93 -3.00
CA LEU A 160 -7.08 5.28 -1.79
C LEU A 160 -5.84 4.40 -1.61
N LEU A 161 -5.99 3.07 -1.70
CA LEU A 161 -4.86 2.14 -1.53
C LEU A 161 -3.82 2.34 -2.63
N THR A 162 -4.24 2.60 -3.86
CA THR A 162 -3.35 2.92 -4.99
C THR A 162 -2.55 4.19 -4.69
N THR A 163 -3.21 5.26 -4.26
CA THR A 163 -2.55 6.54 -3.91
C THR A 163 -1.55 6.36 -2.77
N ILE A 164 -1.91 5.58 -1.74
CA ILE A 164 -0.99 5.28 -0.63
C ILE A 164 0.22 4.49 -1.14
N GLY A 165 0.02 3.53 -2.03
CA GLY A 165 1.10 2.80 -2.69
C GLY A 165 2.06 3.73 -3.45
N GLU A 166 1.53 4.69 -4.20
CA GLU A 166 2.32 5.71 -4.92
C GLU A 166 3.12 6.60 -3.96
N MET A 167 2.52 7.00 -2.82
CA MET A 167 3.21 7.75 -1.77
C MET A 167 4.33 6.93 -1.14
N ALA A 168 4.10 5.66 -0.82
CA ALA A 168 5.11 4.75 -0.29
C ALA A 168 6.25 4.53 -1.29
N GLY A 169 5.92 4.42 -2.58
CA GLY A 169 6.88 4.34 -3.67
C GLY A 169 7.76 5.59 -3.76
N SER A 170 7.14 6.77 -3.74
CA SER A 170 7.84 8.05 -3.77
C SER A 170 8.79 8.20 -2.57
N LEU A 171 8.35 7.81 -1.37
CA LEU A 171 9.16 7.80 -0.16
C LEU A 171 10.36 6.85 -0.28
N THR A 172 10.14 5.65 -0.84
CA THR A 172 11.21 4.66 -1.08
C THR A 172 12.24 5.20 -2.06
N ALA A 173 11.79 5.86 -3.14
CA ALA A 173 12.68 6.49 -4.11
C ALA A 173 13.51 7.63 -3.49
N LEU A 174 12.89 8.47 -2.65
CA LEU A 174 13.60 9.54 -1.93
C LEU A 174 14.61 9.00 -0.94
N ALA A 175 14.32 7.90 -0.25
CA ALA A 175 15.23 7.28 0.70
C ALA A 175 16.51 6.70 0.05
N THR A 176 16.52 6.50 -1.27
CA THR A 176 17.73 6.09 -2.01
C THR A 176 18.67 7.26 -2.31
N LEU A 177 18.18 8.51 -2.14
CA LEU A 177 18.99 9.71 -2.26
C LEU A 177 19.64 10.01 -0.92
N ASP A 178 20.95 10.20 -0.88
CA ASP A 178 21.59 10.60 0.36
C ASP A 178 21.30 12.09 0.68
N SER A 179 21.32 12.43 1.98
CA SER A 179 21.05 13.79 2.45
C SER A 179 22.07 14.81 1.88
N ALA A 180 23.29 14.39 1.59
CA ALA A 180 24.32 15.25 1.03
C ALA A 180 24.05 15.56 -0.46
N THR A 181 23.51 14.59 -1.20
CA THR A 181 23.06 14.77 -2.58
C THR A 181 21.88 15.75 -2.63
N LEU A 182 20.88 15.60 -1.73
CA LEU A 182 19.74 16.53 -1.64
C LEU A 182 20.18 17.95 -1.27
N ALA A 183 21.12 18.09 -0.33
CA ALA A 183 21.62 19.41 0.12
C ALA A 183 22.49 20.13 -0.93
N ARG A 184 23.09 19.37 -1.88
CA ARG A 184 23.93 19.92 -2.96
C ARG A 184 23.17 20.10 -4.26
N ALA A 185 21.98 19.52 -4.38
CA ALA A 185 21.20 19.65 -5.60
C ALA A 185 20.78 21.09 -5.82
N ASP A 186 21.25 21.70 -6.90
CA ASP A 186 20.63 22.91 -7.39
C ASP A 186 19.26 22.52 -7.97
N LEU A 187 18.20 22.88 -7.24
CA LEU A 187 16.84 22.53 -7.63
C LEU A 187 16.46 23.11 -9.00
N LEU A 188 17.09 24.23 -9.40
CA LEU A 188 16.89 24.82 -10.73
C LEU A 188 17.49 23.94 -11.82
N ASP A 189 18.69 23.41 -11.60
CA ASP A 189 19.33 22.49 -12.55
C ASP A 189 18.52 21.22 -12.74
N LEU A 190 17.93 20.68 -11.67
CA LEU A 190 17.02 19.51 -11.74
C LEU A 190 15.75 19.80 -12.55
N VAL A 191 15.18 21.00 -12.40
CA VAL A 191 13.97 21.41 -13.14
C VAL A 191 14.27 21.63 -14.63
N MET A 192 15.49 22.11 -14.94
CA MET A 192 15.89 22.41 -16.32
C MET A 192 16.43 21.20 -17.08
N GLN A 193 16.68 20.06 -16.43
CA GLN A 193 17.08 18.84 -17.12
C GLN A 193 15.91 18.25 -17.91
N PRO A 194 16.07 17.93 -19.19
CA PRO A 194 15.03 17.24 -19.96
C PRO A 194 14.79 15.85 -19.38
N ALA A 195 13.52 15.43 -19.36
CA ALA A 195 13.16 14.09 -18.89
C ALA A 195 13.98 13.02 -19.64
N PRO A 196 14.51 11.98 -18.95
CA PRO A 196 15.22 10.90 -19.59
C PRO A 196 14.34 10.29 -20.67
N ARG A 197 14.88 10.20 -21.89
CA ARG A 197 14.21 9.50 -23.00
C ARG A 197 14.10 8.03 -22.61
N GLY A 198 12.88 7.53 -22.46
CA GLY A 198 12.57 6.13 -22.20
C GLY A 198 12.87 5.21 -23.39
#